data_7a6dc0c2388124ce5aedcadf7585da82
#
_entry.id   7a6dc0c2388124ce5aedcadf7585da82
#
_cell.length_a   1.000
_cell.length_b   1.000
_cell.length_c   1.000
_cell.angle_alpha   90.00
_cell.angle_beta   90.00
_cell.angle_gamma   90.00
#
_symmetry.space_group_name_H-M   'P 1'
#
loop_
_entity.id
_entity.type
_entity.pdbx_description
1 polymer ?
#
loop_
_entity_poly.entity_id
_entity_poly.type
_entity_poly.pdbx_seq_one_letter_code
_entity_poly.pdbx_strand_id
1 'polypeptide(L)'
;MHEHIICDITPPKLAATGVEGDEIDICNCWQINYGQKTSALKYKLNQADIAIREIQDMVAAGGRTVVELTCGGLKPRPGSLADISRATGAHIVMGCGHYVHDFQDKRNHTRTVDDFAAEMIGQVLEGAWDTNIRAGIIGEIGCQAPWTELERRVMQGALIAQQETGAAINVHPGRHEDQPQEVADFFLSCGAPMNRLVLSHIDRTIFDEGRLLKLADTGCVIEFDLFGMEQSYYPHSDIDMPNDAIRLRLLRKLIENGHLEQIVISHDICHRTRLIRYGGHGYQHILRNVIPMMRRRGYSEAEIDTIMVETPKRLLTFV
;
A
#
# COMPACT_ATOMS: atom_id res chain seq x y z
N MET A 1 0.54 5.74 -4.66
CA MET A 1 -0.70 4.92 -4.75
C MET A 1 -0.93 4.10 -3.48
N HIS A 2 0.06 3.87 -2.65
CA HIS A 2 -0.03 3.05 -1.44
C HIS A 2 0.69 3.73 -0.27
N GLU A 3 -0.06 4.34 0.64
CA GLU A 3 0.47 5.00 1.84
C GLU A 3 -0.42 4.73 3.05
N HIS A 4 0.15 4.93 4.25
CA HIS A 4 -0.59 4.99 5.50
C HIS A 4 -0.29 6.34 6.19
N ILE A 5 -1.32 7.11 6.48
CA ILE A 5 -1.17 8.44 7.10
C ILE A 5 -1.47 8.36 8.60
N ILE A 6 -2.56 7.67 8.94
CA ILE A 6 -2.96 7.39 10.33
C ILE A 6 -3.28 5.90 10.44
N CYS A 7 -2.42 5.14 11.09
CA CYS A 7 -2.60 3.70 11.27
C CYS A 7 -1.97 3.18 12.56
N ASP A 8 -2.31 1.96 12.92
CA ASP A 8 -1.62 1.17 13.94
C ASP A 8 -1.45 -0.26 13.41
N ILE A 9 -0.24 -0.56 12.96
CA ILE A 9 0.15 -1.87 12.45
C ILE A 9 1.01 -2.65 13.47
N THR A 10 0.87 -2.33 14.77
CA THR A 10 1.60 -3.05 15.82
C THR A 10 1.32 -4.55 15.71
N PRO A 11 2.34 -5.38 15.48
CA PRO A 11 2.14 -6.83 15.39
C PRO A 11 1.40 -7.36 16.61
N PRO A 12 0.37 -8.23 16.47
CA PRO A 12 -0.45 -8.69 17.59
C PRO A 12 0.36 -9.31 18.74
N LYS A 13 1.43 -10.03 18.42
CA LYS A 13 2.35 -10.59 19.42
C LYS A 13 3.05 -9.51 20.24
N LEU A 14 3.48 -8.43 19.61
CA LEU A 14 4.10 -7.30 20.30
C LEU A 14 3.07 -6.50 21.10
N ALA A 15 1.88 -6.25 20.52
CA ALA A 15 0.78 -5.58 21.22
C ALA A 15 0.38 -6.32 22.49
N ALA A 16 0.37 -7.66 22.48
CA ALA A 16 0.06 -8.50 23.64
C ALA A 16 1.07 -8.36 24.81
N THR A 17 2.27 -7.87 24.56
CA THR A 17 3.27 -7.64 25.63
C THR A 17 2.98 -6.39 26.46
N GLY A 18 2.20 -5.44 25.91
CA GLY A 18 1.93 -4.14 26.53
C GLY A 18 3.15 -3.21 26.60
N VAL A 19 4.29 -3.60 26.00
CA VAL A 19 5.53 -2.81 26.03
C VAL A 19 5.52 -1.83 24.85
N GLU A 20 5.61 -0.54 25.12
CA GLU A 20 5.73 0.47 24.07
C GLU A 20 7.18 0.62 23.55
N GLY A 21 8.16 0.44 24.42
CA GLY A 21 9.58 0.62 24.09
C GLY A 21 10.02 2.09 24.09
N ASP A 22 11.22 2.34 23.57
CA ASP A 22 11.83 3.66 23.55
C ASP A 22 11.12 4.62 22.57
N GLU A 23 11.10 5.91 22.90
CA GLU A 23 10.77 6.97 21.92
C GLU A 23 11.75 6.92 20.76
N ILE A 24 11.23 7.25 19.56
CA ILE A 24 12.01 7.19 18.32
C ILE A 24 12.56 8.57 18.02
N ASP A 25 13.86 8.62 17.79
CA ASP A 25 14.57 9.81 17.33
C ASP A 25 15.65 9.47 16.29
N ILE A 26 16.34 10.47 15.78
CA ILE A 26 17.40 10.28 14.79
C ILE A 26 18.59 9.48 15.30
N CYS A 27 18.80 9.39 16.63
CA CYS A 27 19.92 8.67 17.23
C CYS A 27 19.68 7.16 17.35
N ASN A 28 18.40 6.73 17.37
CA ASN A 28 18.04 5.31 17.52
C ASN A 28 17.23 4.71 16.38
N CYS A 29 16.73 5.52 15.44
CA CYS A 29 15.89 5.05 14.34
C CYS A 29 16.58 3.95 13.50
N TRP A 30 17.88 4.05 13.28
CA TRP A 30 18.66 3.03 12.58
C TRP A 30 18.67 1.68 13.31
N GLN A 31 18.93 1.69 14.63
CA GLN A 31 18.93 0.48 15.45
C GLN A 31 17.56 -0.19 15.46
N ILE A 32 16.48 0.61 15.49
CA ILE A 32 15.10 0.12 15.43
C ILE A 32 14.80 -0.47 14.04
N ASN A 33 15.27 0.14 12.96
CA ASN A 33 15.07 -0.37 11.60
C ASN A 33 15.79 -1.71 11.37
N TYR A 34 16.96 -1.91 11.96
CA TYR A 34 17.72 -3.16 11.90
C TYR A 34 17.36 -4.18 12.99
N GLY A 35 16.30 -3.94 13.76
CA GLY A 35 15.83 -4.88 14.79
C GLY A 35 16.74 -5.03 16.00
N GLN A 36 17.74 -4.12 16.15
CA GLN A 36 18.63 -4.11 17.32
C GLN A 36 17.94 -3.57 18.59
N LYS A 37 16.92 -2.73 18.37
CA LYS A 37 16.02 -2.23 19.42
C LYS A 37 14.58 -2.45 19.02
N THR A 38 13.73 -2.75 20.00
CA THR A 38 12.29 -2.91 19.79
C THR A 38 11.56 -1.68 20.30
N SER A 39 10.68 -1.12 19.45
CA SER A 39 9.75 -0.06 19.83
C SER A 39 8.41 -0.31 19.15
N ALA A 40 7.34 -0.48 19.93
CA ALA A 40 5.99 -0.57 19.39
C ALA A 40 5.53 0.76 18.79
N LEU A 41 6.13 1.87 19.21
CA LEU A 41 5.85 3.20 18.65
C LEU A 41 6.21 3.30 17.16
N LYS A 42 7.17 2.48 16.69
CA LYS A 42 7.51 2.36 15.28
C LYS A 42 6.28 2.12 14.41
N TYR A 43 5.35 1.30 14.87
CA TYR A 43 4.20 0.79 14.15
C TYR A 43 2.93 1.69 14.27
N LYS A 44 3.03 2.82 14.96
CA LYS A 44 1.89 3.70 15.26
C LYS A 44 2.04 5.05 14.57
N LEU A 45 1.37 5.25 13.45
CA LEU A 45 1.19 6.57 12.83
C LEU A 45 -0.11 7.18 13.39
N ASN A 46 -0.05 7.82 14.55
CA ASN A 46 -1.24 8.29 15.28
C ASN A 46 -1.16 9.76 15.72
N GLN A 47 -0.22 10.52 15.15
CA GLN A 47 0.07 11.91 15.49
C GLN A 47 -0.36 12.80 14.31
N ALA A 48 -1.57 13.38 14.38
CA ALA A 48 -2.15 14.16 13.30
C ALA A 48 -1.33 15.42 12.95
N ASP A 49 -0.71 16.06 13.93
CA ASP A 49 0.15 17.23 13.71
C ASP A 49 1.42 16.89 12.93
N ILE A 50 2.00 15.71 13.14
CA ILE A 50 3.12 15.21 12.36
C ILE A 50 2.66 14.86 10.95
N ALA A 51 1.55 14.11 10.82
CA ALA A 51 0.98 13.76 9.53
C ALA A 51 0.69 15.00 8.66
N ILE A 52 0.14 16.07 9.25
CA ILE A 52 -0.10 17.32 8.54
C ILE A 52 1.20 17.90 7.98
N ARG A 53 2.28 17.96 8.76
CA ARG A 53 3.58 18.50 8.30
C ARG A 53 4.17 17.65 7.18
N GLU A 54 4.18 16.34 7.35
CA GLU A 54 4.71 15.40 6.35
C GLU A 54 3.93 15.49 5.01
N ILE A 55 2.60 15.63 5.06
CA ILE A 55 1.78 15.82 3.86
C ILE A 55 1.97 17.23 3.26
N GLN A 56 2.16 18.27 4.09
CA GLN A 56 2.51 19.60 3.60
C GLN A 56 3.83 19.62 2.84
N ASP A 57 4.85 18.86 3.29
CA ASP A 57 6.12 18.70 2.58
C ASP A 57 5.94 18.03 1.21
N MET A 58 5.05 17.01 1.12
CA MET A 58 4.67 16.40 -0.16
C MET A 58 3.97 17.41 -1.07
N VAL A 59 3.02 18.20 -0.55
CA VAL A 59 2.32 19.26 -1.32
C VAL A 59 3.31 20.31 -1.82
N ALA A 60 4.25 20.73 -0.98
CA ALA A 60 5.32 21.68 -1.35
C ALA A 60 6.28 21.11 -2.41
N ALA A 61 6.40 19.78 -2.50
CA ALA A 61 7.14 19.10 -3.56
C ALA A 61 6.34 18.93 -4.86
N GLY A 62 5.07 19.38 -4.91
CA GLY A 62 4.20 19.28 -6.09
C GLY A 62 3.16 18.17 -6.03
N GLY A 63 3.14 17.36 -4.98
CA GLY A 63 2.12 16.31 -4.78
C GLY A 63 0.73 16.92 -4.55
N ARG A 64 -0.32 16.18 -4.93
CA ARG A 64 -1.72 16.64 -4.81
C ARG A 64 -2.63 15.60 -4.20
N THR A 65 -2.36 14.32 -4.45
CA THR A 65 -3.23 13.22 -4.04
C THR A 65 -2.41 12.12 -3.37
N VAL A 66 -2.95 11.56 -2.29
CA VAL A 66 -2.41 10.39 -1.60
C VAL A 66 -3.50 9.33 -1.56
N VAL A 67 -3.16 8.09 -1.86
CA VAL A 67 -4.02 6.93 -1.63
C VAL A 67 -3.61 6.30 -0.31
N GLU A 68 -4.52 6.30 0.63
CA GLU A 68 -4.32 5.88 2.02
C GLU A 68 -5.01 4.54 2.23
N LEU A 69 -4.25 3.45 2.39
CA LEU A 69 -4.75 2.08 2.37
C LEU A 69 -4.91 1.44 3.76
N THR A 70 -5.01 2.24 4.80
CA THR A 70 -5.31 1.74 6.15
C THR A 70 -6.73 1.19 6.20
N CYS A 71 -6.85 -0.12 6.22
CA CYS A 71 -8.12 -0.85 6.21
C CYS A 71 -8.43 -1.55 7.55
N GLY A 72 -9.47 -2.37 7.59
CA GLY A 72 -9.88 -3.13 8.78
C GLY A 72 -8.76 -4.01 9.33
N GLY A 73 -8.47 -3.87 10.61
CA GLY A 73 -7.32 -4.45 11.30
C GLY A 73 -6.19 -3.45 11.59
N LEU A 74 -6.06 -2.39 10.80
CA LEU A 74 -5.04 -1.36 10.92
C LEU A 74 -5.53 -0.07 11.58
N LYS A 75 -6.73 -0.10 12.17
CA LYS A 75 -7.38 1.00 12.91
C LYS A 75 -7.62 2.26 12.06
N PRO A 76 -8.38 2.17 10.97
CA PRO A 76 -8.68 3.30 10.10
C PRO A 76 -9.39 4.43 10.86
N ARG A 77 -9.09 5.68 10.48
CA ARG A 77 -9.64 6.90 11.11
C ARG A 77 -10.08 7.93 10.05
N PRO A 78 -11.22 7.71 9.39
CA PRO A 78 -11.68 8.57 8.30
C PRO A 78 -11.78 10.05 8.66
N GLY A 79 -12.29 10.36 9.85
CA GLY A 79 -12.39 11.74 10.34
C GLY A 79 -11.04 12.45 10.40
N SER A 80 -9.99 11.78 10.90
CA SER A 80 -8.64 12.33 10.94
C SER A 80 -8.09 12.59 9.54
N LEU A 81 -8.37 11.69 8.57
CA LEU A 81 -7.95 11.88 7.17
C LEU A 81 -8.62 13.11 6.54
N ALA A 82 -9.92 13.31 6.81
CA ALA A 82 -10.64 14.48 6.34
C ALA A 82 -10.08 15.79 6.93
N ASP A 83 -9.70 15.78 8.21
CA ASP A 83 -9.09 16.94 8.87
C ASP A 83 -7.69 17.25 8.31
N ILE A 84 -6.87 16.21 8.08
CA ILE A 84 -5.54 16.34 7.46
C ILE A 84 -5.68 16.88 6.03
N SER A 85 -6.63 16.35 5.24
CA SER A 85 -6.91 16.83 3.88
C SER A 85 -7.24 18.34 3.88
N ARG A 86 -8.14 18.79 4.76
CA ARG A 86 -8.49 20.21 4.89
C ARG A 86 -7.30 21.07 5.31
N ALA A 87 -6.49 20.60 6.26
CA ALA A 87 -5.34 21.32 6.79
C ALA A 87 -4.19 21.47 5.79
N THR A 88 -4.07 20.55 4.85
CA THR A 88 -2.93 20.47 3.91
C THR A 88 -3.28 20.88 2.48
N GLY A 89 -4.57 20.81 2.11
CA GLY A 89 -5.04 20.97 0.73
C GLY A 89 -4.76 19.77 -0.16
N ALA A 90 -4.23 18.67 0.39
CA ALA A 90 -4.07 17.42 -0.36
C ALA A 90 -5.39 16.66 -0.46
N HIS A 91 -5.64 16.00 -1.58
CA HIS A 91 -6.69 15.00 -1.70
C HIS A 91 -6.22 13.69 -1.08
N ILE A 92 -7.05 13.10 -0.22
CA ILE A 92 -6.78 11.79 0.38
C ILE A 92 -7.86 10.83 -0.09
N VAL A 93 -7.47 9.82 -0.84
CA VAL A 93 -8.34 8.73 -1.29
C VAL A 93 -8.17 7.58 -0.31
N MET A 94 -9.22 7.28 0.44
CA MET A 94 -9.18 6.24 1.48
C MET A 94 -9.52 4.87 0.91
N GLY A 95 -8.81 3.84 1.35
CA GLY A 95 -9.12 2.44 1.10
C GLY A 95 -10.16 1.86 2.07
N CYS A 96 -10.61 0.64 1.79
CA CYS A 96 -11.54 -0.12 2.64
C CYS A 96 -11.30 -1.64 2.55
N GLY A 97 -12.02 -2.43 3.36
CA GLY A 97 -11.84 -3.88 3.42
C GLY A 97 -10.97 -4.31 4.60
N HIS A 98 -10.27 -5.44 4.49
CA HIS A 98 -9.58 -6.06 5.64
C HIS A 98 -8.17 -6.52 5.31
N TYR A 99 -7.26 -6.29 6.26
CA TYR A 99 -5.85 -6.70 6.21
C TYR A 99 -5.69 -8.22 6.46
N VAL A 100 -4.46 -8.69 6.62
CA VAL A 100 -4.15 -10.12 6.83
C VAL A 100 -4.78 -10.68 8.10
N HIS A 101 -4.99 -11.99 8.12
CA HIS A 101 -5.68 -12.76 9.15
C HIS A 101 -5.35 -12.34 10.59
N ASP A 102 -4.06 -12.23 10.93
CA ASP A 102 -3.60 -11.99 12.29
C ASP A 102 -4.02 -10.63 12.85
N PHE A 103 -4.34 -9.67 11.99
CA PHE A 103 -4.78 -8.33 12.36
C PHE A 103 -6.30 -8.18 12.39
N GLN A 104 -7.04 -9.15 11.86
CA GLN A 104 -8.48 -9.04 11.76
C GLN A 104 -9.19 -9.26 13.10
N ASP A 105 -10.33 -8.59 13.26
CA ASP A 105 -11.22 -8.78 14.41
C ASP A 105 -11.72 -10.22 14.47
N LYS A 106 -11.84 -10.78 15.68
CA LYS A 106 -12.35 -12.14 15.90
C LYS A 106 -13.73 -12.38 15.31
N ARG A 107 -14.60 -11.36 15.25
CA ARG A 107 -15.93 -11.45 14.61
C ARG A 107 -15.86 -11.85 13.13
N ASN A 108 -14.76 -11.52 12.44
CA ASN A 108 -14.58 -11.82 11.02
C ASN A 108 -14.45 -13.33 10.74
N HIS A 109 -14.04 -14.12 11.74
CA HIS A 109 -13.88 -15.58 11.56
C HIS A 109 -15.18 -16.32 11.23
N THR A 110 -16.34 -15.77 11.61
CA THR A 110 -17.66 -16.37 11.36
C THR A 110 -18.45 -15.69 10.23
N ARG A 111 -17.91 -14.59 9.66
CA ARG A 111 -18.57 -13.86 8.57
C ARG A 111 -18.46 -14.60 7.24
N THR A 112 -19.50 -14.47 6.44
CA THR A 112 -19.60 -15.04 5.10
C THR A 112 -18.93 -14.14 4.05
N VAL A 113 -18.78 -14.62 2.82
CA VAL A 113 -18.37 -13.84 1.66
C VAL A 113 -19.33 -12.67 1.43
N ASP A 114 -20.63 -12.91 1.52
CA ASP A 114 -21.67 -11.89 1.30
C ASP A 114 -21.63 -10.79 2.38
N ASP A 115 -21.30 -11.12 3.64
CA ASP A 115 -21.12 -10.14 4.71
C ASP A 115 -19.94 -9.20 4.40
N PHE A 116 -18.83 -9.71 3.88
CA PHE A 116 -17.68 -8.92 3.48
C PHE A 116 -17.97 -8.08 2.23
N ALA A 117 -18.67 -8.65 1.24
CA ALA A 117 -19.07 -7.92 0.04
C ALA A 117 -20.01 -6.75 0.40
N ALA A 118 -21.07 -6.99 1.16
CA ALA A 118 -22.03 -5.97 1.58
C ALA A 118 -21.34 -4.83 2.37
N GLU A 119 -20.42 -5.17 3.27
CA GLU A 119 -19.64 -4.15 4.01
C GLU A 119 -18.82 -3.28 3.06
N MET A 120 -18.03 -3.88 2.16
CA MET A 120 -17.16 -3.12 1.25
C MET A 120 -17.98 -2.30 0.25
N ILE A 121 -19.10 -2.80 -0.25
CA ILE A 121 -20.05 -2.03 -1.09
C ILE A 121 -20.56 -0.81 -0.31
N GLY A 122 -21.02 -1.00 0.93
CA GLY A 122 -21.47 0.10 1.78
C GLY A 122 -20.37 1.11 2.07
N GLN A 123 -19.12 0.66 2.31
CA GLN A 123 -17.97 1.53 2.54
C GLN A 123 -17.62 2.39 1.32
N VAL A 124 -17.83 1.89 0.11
CA VAL A 124 -17.60 2.64 -1.14
C VAL A 124 -18.77 3.57 -1.49
N LEU A 125 -20.01 3.13 -1.32
CA LEU A 125 -21.19 3.87 -1.80
C LEU A 125 -21.81 4.79 -0.76
N GLU A 126 -21.74 4.45 0.54
CA GLU A 126 -22.43 5.15 1.61
C GLU A 126 -21.45 5.82 2.58
N GLY A 127 -20.59 5.04 3.22
CA GLY A 127 -19.59 5.54 4.18
C GLY A 127 -18.91 4.40 4.93
N ALA A 128 -17.67 4.66 5.33
CA ALA A 128 -16.80 3.66 5.95
C ALA A 128 -16.63 3.91 7.45
N TRP A 129 -16.55 2.84 8.23
CA TRP A 129 -16.25 2.82 9.67
C TRP A 129 -17.09 3.83 10.48
N ASP A 130 -18.41 3.67 10.41
CA ASP A 130 -19.41 4.50 11.12
C ASP A 130 -19.34 6.00 10.83
N THR A 131 -18.85 6.36 9.64
CA THR A 131 -18.82 7.73 9.13
C THR A 131 -19.55 7.85 7.80
N ASN A 132 -19.78 9.08 7.33
CA ASN A 132 -20.27 9.38 5.99
C ASN A 132 -19.14 9.58 4.96
N ILE A 133 -17.90 9.23 5.32
CA ILE A 133 -16.74 9.35 4.44
C ILE A 133 -16.59 8.05 3.65
N ARG A 134 -16.69 8.16 2.32
CA ARG A 134 -16.66 7.00 1.43
C ARG A 134 -15.23 6.63 1.05
N ALA A 135 -14.99 5.32 0.89
CA ALA A 135 -13.76 4.81 0.31
C ALA A 135 -13.73 5.05 -1.22
N GLY A 136 -12.55 5.29 -1.75
CA GLY A 136 -12.32 5.49 -3.19
C GLY A 136 -11.59 4.32 -3.87
N ILE A 137 -11.23 3.28 -3.09
CA ILE A 137 -10.56 2.06 -3.56
C ILE A 137 -10.84 0.93 -2.55
N ILE A 138 -10.91 -0.31 -2.99
CA ILE A 138 -11.01 -1.49 -2.13
C ILE A 138 -9.58 -1.96 -1.84
N GLY A 139 -9.15 -1.95 -0.59
CA GLY A 139 -7.79 -2.36 -0.18
C GLY A 139 -7.17 -1.47 0.89
N GLU A 140 -5.98 -1.87 1.41
CA GLU A 140 -5.27 -3.08 0.93
C GLU A 140 -5.93 -4.35 1.46
N ILE A 141 -6.31 -5.25 0.59
CA ILE A 141 -6.83 -6.56 0.97
C ILE A 141 -5.64 -7.49 1.24
N GLY A 142 -5.51 -7.94 2.48
CA GLY A 142 -4.37 -8.74 2.89
C GLY A 142 -4.54 -10.23 2.63
N CYS A 143 -3.48 -10.88 2.17
CA CYS A 143 -3.38 -12.33 2.22
C CYS A 143 -1.96 -12.78 2.57
N GLN A 144 -1.86 -13.98 3.15
CA GLN A 144 -0.61 -14.64 3.52
C GLN A 144 -0.27 -15.74 2.52
N ALA A 145 0.94 -16.29 2.61
CA ALA A 145 1.35 -17.45 1.85
C ALA A 145 1.65 -18.62 2.82
N PRO A 146 0.81 -19.67 2.88
CA PRO A 146 -0.45 -19.87 2.13
C PRO A 146 -1.60 -18.99 2.63
N TRP A 147 -2.61 -18.76 1.79
CA TRP A 147 -3.84 -18.06 2.17
C TRP A 147 -4.57 -18.79 3.29
N THR A 148 -5.11 -18.02 4.23
CA THR A 148 -6.08 -18.57 5.19
C THR A 148 -7.47 -18.60 4.59
N GLU A 149 -8.35 -19.40 5.18
CA GLU A 149 -9.76 -19.48 4.77
C GLU A 149 -10.48 -18.14 4.97
N LEU A 150 -10.14 -17.40 6.01
CA LEU A 150 -10.66 -16.06 6.24
C LEU A 150 -10.25 -15.09 5.11
N GLU A 151 -8.97 -15.09 4.75
CA GLU A 151 -8.45 -14.23 3.67
C GLU A 151 -9.08 -14.56 2.31
N ARG A 152 -9.33 -15.84 2.03
CA ARG A 152 -10.07 -16.26 0.82
C ARG A 152 -11.48 -15.68 0.77
N ARG A 153 -12.21 -15.70 1.88
CA ARG A 153 -13.56 -15.13 1.95
C ARG A 153 -13.54 -13.60 1.80
N VAL A 154 -12.59 -12.92 2.42
CA VAL A 154 -12.42 -11.46 2.25
C VAL A 154 -12.11 -11.11 0.80
N MET A 155 -11.22 -11.86 0.15
CA MET A 155 -10.84 -11.65 -1.24
C MET A 155 -12.01 -11.87 -2.20
N GLN A 156 -12.82 -12.91 -1.97
CA GLN A 156 -14.06 -13.16 -2.73
C GLN A 156 -15.08 -12.02 -2.54
N GLY A 157 -15.25 -11.54 -1.29
CA GLY A 157 -16.11 -10.40 -1.00
C GLY A 157 -15.62 -9.11 -1.67
N ALA A 158 -14.30 -8.88 -1.71
CA ALA A 158 -13.70 -7.74 -2.40
C ALA A 158 -13.95 -7.77 -3.91
N LEU A 159 -13.90 -8.97 -4.51
CA LEU A 159 -14.21 -9.13 -5.94
C LEU A 159 -15.67 -8.82 -6.24
N ILE A 160 -16.62 -9.30 -5.43
CA ILE A 160 -18.05 -8.95 -5.58
C ILE A 160 -18.24 -7.44 -5.43
N ALA A 161 -17.61 -6.83 -4.42
CA ALA A 161 -17.70 -5.38 -4.21
C ALA A 161 -17.10 -4.59 -5.38
N GLN A 162 -16.03 -5.06 -5.99
CA GLN A 162 -15.44 -4.46 -7.19
C GLN A 162 -16.41 -4.52 -8.37
N GLN A 163 -17.06 -5.65 -8.60
CA GLN A 163 -18.03 -5.83 -9.70
C GLN A 163 -19.25 -4.92 -9.55
N GLU A 164 -19.74 -4.72 -8.31
CA GLU A 164 -20.90 -3.89 -8.01
C GLU A 164 -20.60 -2.38 -8.02
N THR A 165 -19.38 -1.98 -7.62
CA THR A 165 -19.04 -0.57 -7.43
C THR A 165 -18.17 0.02 -8.53
N GLY A 166 -17.48 -0.82 -9.31
CA GLY A 166 -16.46 -0.39 -10.27
C GLY A 166 -15.16 0.12 -9.63
N ALA A 167 -15.00 0.04 -8.30
CA ALA A 167 -13.78 0.44 -7.62
C ALA A 167 -12.60 -0.46 -8.00
N ALA A 168 -11.36 0.04 -8.02
CA ALA A 168 -10.19 -0.81 -8.14
C ALA A 168 -9.95 -1.58 -6.83
N ILE A 169 -9.28 -2.74 -6.94
CA ILE A 169 -8.82 -3.51 -5.77
C ILE A 169 -7.31 -3.39 -5.66
N ASN A 170 -6.82 -3.10 -4.46
CA ASN A 170 -5.41 -3.20 -4.10
C ASN A 170 -5.22 -4.40 -3.16
N VAL A 171 -4.27 -5.28 -3.48
CA VAL A 171 -3.99 -6.50 -2.72
C VAL A 171 -2.59 -6.47 -2.15
N HIS A 172 -2.49 -6.72 -0.84
CA HIS A 172 -1.25 -7.01 -0.11
C HIS A 172 -0.96 -8.53 -0.20
N PRO A 173 -0.11 -9.00 -1.12
CA PRO A 173 0.24 -10.41 -1.20
C PRO A 173 1.20 -10.81 -0.08
N GLY A 174 1.19 -12.07 0.29
CA GLY A 174 2.19 -12.66 1.18
C GLY A 174 3.60 -12.57 0.60
N ARG A 175 4.57 -13.00 1.39
CA ARG A 175 6.00 -12.79 1.09
C ARG A 175 6.65 -13.94 0.32
N HIS A 176 5.85 -14.85 -0.25
CA HIS A 176 6.34 -15.91 -1.14
C HIS A 176 6.28 -15.45 -2.58
N GLU A 177 7.33 -15.70 -3.36
CA GLU A 177 7.47 -15.22 -4.74
C GLU A 177 6.38 -15.73 -5.71
N ASP A 178 5.71 -16.85 -5.40
CA ASP A 178 4.63 -17.39 -6.21
C ASP A 178 3.26 -16.73 -5.89
N GLN A 179 3.13 -16.08 -4.73
CA GLN A 179 1.80 -15.64 -4.30
C GLN A 179 1.21 -14.50 -5.14
N PRO A 180 1.94 -13.50 -5.63
CA PRO A 180 1.35 -12.53 -6.55
C PRO A 180 0.74 -13.17 -7.80
N GLN A 181 1.38 -14.22 -8.35
CA GLN A 181 0.82 -14.98 -9.46
C GLN A 181 -0.42 -15.78 -9.05
N GLU A 182 -0.41 -16.42 -7.86
CA GLU A 182 -1.57 -17.14 -7.32
C GLU A 182 -2.78 -16.21 -7.15
N VAL A 183 -2.56 -14.98 -6.68
CA VAL A 183 -3.61 -13.95 -6.57
C VAL A 183 -4.12 -13.56 -7.95
N ALA A 184 -3.24 -13.28 -8.91
CA ALA A 184 -3.63 -12.93 -10.28
C ALA A 184 -4.44 -14.05 -10.94
N ASP A 185 -3.98 -15.29 -10.81
CA ASP A 185 -4.67 -16.47 -11.37
C ASP A 185 -6.07 -16.68 -10.75
N PHE A 186 -6.19 -16.41 -9.44
CA PHE A 186 -7.50 -16.43 -8.78
C PHE A 186 -8.46 -15.40 -9.40
N PHE A 187 -8.04 -14.15 -9.56
CA PHE A 187 -8.86 -13.08 -10.16
C PHE A 187 -9.20 -13.39 -11.62
N LEU A 188 -8.24 -13.89 -12.41
CA LEU A 188 -8.48 -14.35 -13.79
C LEU A 188 -9.53 -15.45 -13.84
N SER A 189 -9.46 -16.45 -12.96
CA SER A 189 -10.42 -17.55 -12.90
C SER A 189 -11.84 -17.11 -12.58
N CYS A 190 -11.98 -15.95 -11.92
CA CYS A 190 -13.27 -15.34 -11.58
C CYS A 190 -13.75 -14.33 -12.66
N GLY A 191 -13.00 -14.14 -13.76
CA GLY A 191 -13.35 -13.19 -14.82
C GLY A 191 -13.26 -11.72 -14.41
N ALA A 192 -12.41 -11.40 -13.44
CA ALA A 192 -12.20 -10.04 -12.95
C ALA A 192 -11.53 -9.13 -14.00
N PRO A 193 -11.82 -7.83 -14.01
CA PRO A 193 -11.11 -6.87 -14.86
C PRO A 193 -9.70 -6.63 -14.31
N MET A 194 -8.71 -7.36 -14.87
CA MET A 194 -7.34 -7.37 -14.37
C MET A 194 -6.68 -5.98 -14.32
N ASN A 195 -7.04 -5.07 -15.23
CA ASN A 195 -6.57 -3.69 -15.23
C ASN A 195 -7.10 -2.84 -14.06
N ARG A 196 -7.95 -3.42 -13.20
CA ARG A 196 -8.47 -2.85 -11.95
C ARG A 196 -7.91 -3.55 -10.70
N LEU A 197 -7.08 -4.58 -10.87
CA LEU A 197 -6.36 -5.27 -9.81
C LEU A 197 -4.95 -4.70 -9.67
N VAL A 198 -4.64 -4.12 -8.51
CA VAL A 198 -3.30 -3.66 -8.14
C VAL A 198 -2.67 -4.68 -7.20
N LEU A 199 -1.52 -5.18 -7.56
CA LEU A 199 -0.71 -6.07 -6.70
C LEU A 199 0.43 -5.28 -6.10
N SER A 200 0.37 -5.07 -4.79
CA SER A 200 1.33 -4.29 -4.01
C SER A 200 2.60 -5.05 -3.66
N HIS A 201 3.61 -4.34 -3.24
CA HIS A 201 4.86 -4.89 -2.68
C HIS A 201 5.60 -5.86 -3.62
N ILE A 202 5.45 -5.66 -4.93
CA ILE A 202 6.10 -6.55 -5.91
C ILE A 202 7.62 -6.40 -5.83
N ASP A 203 8.11 -5.21 -5.49
CA ASP A 203 9.53 -4.91 -5.31
C ASP A 203 10.21 -5.61 -4.10
N ARG A 204 9.43 -6.21 -3.18
CA ARG A 204 9.95 -7.07 -2.11
C ARG A 204 9.62 -8.56 -2.29
N THR A 205 8.90 -8.90 -3.35
CA THR A 205 8.34 -10.25 -3.51
C THR A 205 8.86 -10.95 -4.76
N ILE A 206 9.07 -10.23 -5.88
CA ILE A 206 9.52 -10.79 -7.14
C ILE A 206 10.82 -10.12 -7.58
N PHE A 207 11.90 -10.89 -7.62
CA PHE A 207 13.24 -10.43 -8.04
C PHE A 207 13.65 -10.98 -9.41
N ASP A 208 13.04 -12.07 -9.85
CA ASP A 208 13.25 -12.67 -11.18
C ASP A 208 12.48 -11.90 -12.25
N GLU A 209 13.19 -11.42 -13.29
CA GLU A 209 12.60 -10.63 -14.38
C GLU A 209 11.56 -11.44 -15.18
N GLY A 210 11.76 -12.74 -15.37
CA GLY A 210 10.82 -13.60 -16.09
C GLY A 210 9.50 -13.76 -15.32
N ARG A 211 9.56 -13.94 -14.01
CA ARG A 211 8.37 -13.97 -13.15
C ARG A 211 7.65 -12.62 -13.13
N LEU A 212 8.39 -11.52 -13.11
CA LEU A 212 7.82 -10.16 -13.13
C LEU A 212 7.04 -9.91 -14.43
N LEU A 213 7.63 -10.28 -15.58
CA LEU A 213 6.97 -10.15 -16.88
C LEU A 213 5.76 -11.07 -17.00
N LYS A 214 5.88 -12.33 -16.55
CA LYS A 214 4.76 -13.28 -16.52
C LYS A 214 3.58 -12.73 -15.69
N LEU A 215 3.84 -12.10 -14.55
CA LEU A 215 2.80 -11.46 -13.75
C LEU A 215 2.17 -10.28 -14.50
N ALA A 216 2.96 -9.43 -15.13
CA ALA A 216 2.48 -8.30 -15.91
C ALA A 216 1.63 -8.73 -17.12
N ASP A 217 1.97 -9.87 -17.77
CA ASP A 217 1.20 -10.47 -18.88
C ASP A 217 -0.23 -10.85 -18.49
N THR A 218 -0.55 -10.99 -17.19
CA THR A 218 -1.93 -11.20 -16.72
C THR A 218 -2.82 -9.97 -16.88
N GLY A 219 -2.24 -8.79 -17.15
CA GLY A 219 -2.95 -7.53 -17.28
C GLY A 219 -3.19 -6.79 -15.94
N CYS A 220 -2.75 -7.33 -14.81
CA CYS A 220 -2.84 -6.65 -13.51
C CYS A 220 -1.89 -5.45 -13.44
N VAL A 221 -2.14 -4.57 -12.49
CA VAL A 221 -1.27 -3.42 -12.20
C VAL A 221 -0.22 -3.83 -11.18
N ILE A 222 1.03 -3.56 -11.51
CA ILE A 222 2.21 -3.86 -10.71
C ILE A 222 2.54 -2.64 -9.85
N GLU A 223 2.53 -2.80 -8.54
CA GLU A 223 2.87 -1.73 -7.61
C GLU A 223 4.23 -1.97 -6.95
N PHE A 224 5.17 -1.05 -7.21
CA PHE A 224 6.42 -0.95 -6.48
C PHE A 224 6.26 0.16 -5.44
N ASP A 225 6.06 -0.22 -4.19
CA ASP A 225 5.64 0.69 -3.13
C ASP A 225 6.61 0.78 -1.94
N LEU A 226 7.84 0.37 -2.13
CA LEU A 226 8.85 0.49 -1.08
C LEU A 226 9.97 1.48 -1.43
N PHE A 227 9.68 2.47 -2.29
CA PHE A 227 10.63 3.53 -2.60
C PHE A 227 11.06 4.27 -1.34
N GLY A 228 12.37 4.55 -1.24
CA GLY A 228 13.01 5.14 -0.06
C GLY A 228 13.41 4.12 1.02
N MET A 229 13.03 2.86 0.89
CA MET A 229 13.54 1.79 1.74
C MET A 229 14.87 1.29 1.17
N GLU A 230 15.96 1.93 1.61
CA GLU A 230 17.30 1.76 1.03
C GLU A 230 18.19 0.76 1.81
N GLN A 231 17.76 0.33 3.00
CA GLN A 231 18.49 -0.70 3.74
C GLN A 231 18.19 -2.09 3.19
N SER A 232 19.22 -2.94 3.07
CA SER A 232 19.07 -4.33 2.61
C SER A 232 18.30 -5.22 3.60
N TYR A 233 18.37 -4.92 4.90
CA TYR A 233 17.72 -5.74 5.92
C TYR A 233 16.18 -5.66 5.84
N TYR A 234 15.54 -6.83 5.79
CA TYR A 234 14.09 -6.96 5.85
C TYR A 234 13.69 -7.95 6.97
N PRO A 235 12.98 -7.50 8.02
CA PRO A 235 12.74 -8.33 9.21
C PRO A 235 11.69 -9.43 9.02
N HIS A 236 11.00 -9.49 7.88
CA HIS A 236 9.86 -10.37 7.66
C HIS A 236 10.11 -11.52 6.70
N SER A 237 11.25 -11.54 6.00
CA SER A 237 11.70 -12.64 5.15
C SER A 237 13.20 -12.52 4.89
N ASP A 238 13.84 -13.62 4.51
CA ASP A 238 15.26 -13.68 4.19
C ASP A 238 15.49 -13.26 2.74
N ILE A 239 15.44 -11.95 2.52
CA ILE A 239 15.66 -11.31 1.22
C ILE A 239 16.61 -10.12 1.36
N ASP A 240 17.34 -9.81 0.30
CA ASP A 240 18.03 -8.53 0.13
C ASP A 240 17.06 -7.50 -0.45
N MET A 241 16.66 -6.52 0.37
CA MET A 241 15.74 -5.48 -0.09
C MET A 241 16.40 -4.63 -1.19
N PRO A 242 15.77 -4.49 -2.36
CA PRO A 242 16.32 -3.66 -3.44
C PRO A 242 16.32 -2.19 -3.05
N ASN A 243 17.34 -1.46 -3.49
CA ASN A 243 17.34 -0.01 -3.43
C ASN A 243 16.54 0.61 -4.60
N ASP A 244 16.29 1.92 -4.55
CA ASP A 244 15.52 2.62 -5.58
C ASP A 244 16.14 2.50 -6.99
N ALA A 245 17.46 2.37 -7.06
CA ALA A 245 18.15 2.18 -8.34
C ALA A 245 17.82 0.83 -8.99
N ILE A 246 17.66 -0.21 -8.19
CA ILE A 246 17.23 -1.54 -8.65
C ILE A 246 15.75 -1.51 -9.03
N ARG A 247 14.90 -0.89 -8.21
CA ARG A 247 13.48 -0.69 -8.52
C ARG A 247 13.30 -0.04 -9.88
N LEU A 248 13.99 1.06 -10.14
CA LEU A 248 13.94 1.74 -11.45
C LEU A 248 14.42 0.86 -12.61
N ARG A 249 15.40 -0.02 -12.43
CA ARG A 249 15.80 -0.96 -13.50
C ARG A 249 14.70 -1.96 -13.83
N LEU A 250 14.02 -2.49 -12.82
CA LEU A 250 12.90 -3.42 -13.01
C LEU A 250 11.70 -2.73 -13.66
N LEU A 251 11.38 -1.49 -13.26
CA LEU A 251 10.34 -0.70 -13.93
C LEU A 251 10.68 -0.43 -15.40
N ARG A 252 11.95 -0.11 -15.73
CA ARG A 252 12.40 0.03 -17.13
C ARG A 252 12.16 -1.26 -17.91
N LYS A 253 12.41 -2.43 -17.29
CA LYS A 253 12.15 -3.72 -17.92
C LYS A 253 10.68 -3.92 -18.26
N LEU A 254 9.77 -3.56 -17.37
CA LEU A 254 8.32 -3.59 -17.63
C LEU A 254 7.95 -2.68 -18.80
N ILE A 255 8.47 -1.45 -18.84
CA ILE A 255 8.19 -0.48 -19.89
C ILE A 255 8.68 -0.99 -21.26
N GLU A 256 9.89 -1.52 -21.33
CA GLU A 256 10.49 -2.07 -22.57
C GLU A 256 9.72 -3.27 -23.12
N ASN A 257 8.92 -3.94 -22.29
CA ASN A 257 8.06 -5.05 -22.66
C ASN A 257 6.57 -4.65 -22.83
N GLY A 258 6.27 -3.34 -22.86
CA GLY A 258 4.93 -2.85 -23.20
C GLY A 258 3.98 -2.68 -22.01
N HIS A 259 4.46 -2.78 -20.76
CA HIS A 259 3.62 -2.75 -19.56
C HIS A 259 3.57 -1.38 -18.86
N LEU A 260 3.88 -0.27 -19.57
CA LEU A 260 3.94 1.07 -18.96
C LEU A 260 2.65 1.45 -18.20
N GLU A 261 1.49 1.20 -18.79
CA GLU A 261 0.18 1.56 -18.22
C GLU A 261 -0.26 0.65 -17.06
N GLN A 262 0.55 -0.37 -16.72
CA GLN A 262 0.33 -1.28 -15.61
C GLN A 262 1.21 -0.96 -14.39
N ILE A 263 1.95 0.15 -14.41
CA ILE A 263 2.89 0.50 -13.35
C ILE A 263 2.30 1.62 -12.47
N VAL A 264 2.37 1.40 -11.16
CA VAL A 264 2.24 2.45 -10.14
C VAL A 264 3.35 2.34 -9.11
N ILE A 265 3.69 3.46 -8.47
CA ILE A 265 4.76 3.51 -7.46
C ILE A 265 4.30 4.25 -6.20
N SER A 266 4.87 3.87 -5.05
CA SER A 266 4.59 4.48 -3.75
C SER A 266 5.73 4.26 -2.75
N HIS A 267 5.48 4.58 -1.45
CA HIS A 267 6.47 4.39 -0.39
C HIS A 267 6.02 3.35 0.65
N ASP A 268 4.71 3.10 0.78
CA ASP A 268 4.14 2.30 1.85
C ASP A 268 4.66 2.76 3.23
N ILE A 269 4.54 4.07 3.52
CA ILE A 269 4.97 4.59 4.83
C ILE A 269 3.99 4.11 5.89
N CYS A 270 4.33 3.02 6.55
CA CYS A 270 3.58 2.42 7.65
C CYS A 270 4.34 2.44 8.99
N HIS A 271 5.55 3.01 9.00
CA HIS A 271 6.42 3.11 10.18
C HIS A 271 6.85 4.55 10.45
N ARG A 272 6.89 4.95 11.74
CA ARG A 272 7.41 6.28 12.15
C ARG A 272 8.81 6.56 11.65
N THR A 273 9.68 5.56 11.64
CA THR A 273 11.09 5.70 11.21
C THR A 273 11.24 6.07 9.73
N ARG A 274 10.16 6.04 8.96
CA ARG A 274 10.16 6.45 7.53
C ARG A 274 9.70 7.91 7.35
N LEU A 275 9.16 8.56 8.38
CA LEU A 275 8.80 9.96 8.38
C LEU A 275 10.03 10.86 8.57
N ILE A 276 10.06 12.03 7.94
CA ILE A 276 11.16 13.01 8.07
C ILE A 276 11.41 13.38 9.52
N ARG A 277 10.34 13.54 10.29
CA ARG A 277 10.40 13.85 11.72
C ARG A 277 11.32 12.92 12.51
N TYR A 278 11.46 11.67 12.08
CA TYR A 278 12.24 10.63 12.74
C TYR A 278 13.49 10.18 11.96
N GLY A 279 13.89 10.96 10.92
CA GLY A 279 15.07 10.68 10.11
C GLY A 279 14.80 9.82 8.87
N GLY A 280 13.54 9.62 8.50
CA GLY A 280 13.13 8.92 7.29
C GLY A 280 13.08 9.82 6.06
N HIS A 281 12.56 9.27 4.97
CA HIS A 281 12.49 9.94 3.67
C HIS A 281 11.20 10.75 3.45
N GLY A 282 10.10 10.45 4.17
CA GLY A 282 8.81 11.12 4.07
C GLY A 282 8.08 10.92 2.74
N TYR A 283 6.82 11.38 2.65
CA TYR A 283 5.95 11.22 1.48
C TYR A 283 6.39 12.03 0.25
N GLN A 284 7.36 12.91 0.40
CA GLN A 284 7.89 13.72 -0.70
C GLN A 284 9.00 13.02 -1.51
N HIS A 285 9.49 11.86 -1.06
CA HIS A 285 10.71 11.22 -1.57
C HIS A 285 10.64 10.92 -3.09
N ILE A 286 9.54 10.34 -3.55
CA ILE A 286 9.37 10.08 -4.99
C ILE A 286 9.48 11.37 -5.78
N LEU A 287 8.80 12.43 -5.35
CA LEU A 287 8.75 13.72 -6.05
C LEU A 287 10.11 14.42 -6.07
N ARG A 288 10.82 14.43 -4.94
CA ARG A 288 12.08 15.17 -4.80
C ARG A 288 13.31 14.40 -5.25
N ASN A 289 13.32 13.08 -5.13
CA ASN A 289 14.50 12.25 -5.34
C ASN A 289 14.32 11.25 -6.49
N VAL A 290 13.21 10.49 -6.52
CA VAL A 290 13.03 9.41 -7.49
C VAL A 290 12.74 9.97 -8.89
N ILE A 291 11.84 10.93 -9.05
CA ILE A 291 11.55 11.55 -10.36
C ILE A 291 12.80 12.18 -11.00
N PRO A 292 13.62 12.98 -10.29
CA PRO A 292 14.90 13.42 -10.83
C PRO A 292 15.84 12.27 -11.21
N MET A 293 15.81 11.16 -10.46
CA MET A 293 16.61 9.97 -10.79
C MET A 293 16.07 9.28 -12.04
N MET A 294 14.75 9.18 -12.23
CA MET A 294 14.10 8.65 -13.43
C MET A 294 14.57 9.44 -14.68
N ARG A 295 14.50 10.76 -14.62
CA ARG A 295 14.97 11.64 -15.72
C ARG A 295 16.44 11.38 -16.08
N ARG A 296 17.34 11.31 -15.09
CA ARG A 296 18.77 11.00 -15.30
C ARG A 296 19.00 9.62 -15.91
N ARG A 297 18.05 8.70 -15.74
CA ARG A 297 18.08 7.32 -16.26
C ARG A 297 17.34 7.16 -17.58
N GLY A 298 16.91 8.26 -18.20
CA GLY A 298 16.31 8.27 -19.53
C GLY A 298 14.82 7.93 -19.56
N TYR A 299 14.11 8.03 -18.42
CA TYR A 299 12.66 8.05 -18.44
C TYR A 299 12.18 9.35 -19.06
N SER A 300 11.28 9.26 -20.03
CA SER A 300 10.62 10.43 -20.63
C SER A 300 9.58 11.03 -19.67
N GLU A 301 9.23 12.31 -19.87
CA GLU A 301 8.16 12.93 -19.09
C GLU A 301 6.81 12.22 -19.29
N ALA A 302 6.54 11.69 -20.48
CA ALA A 302 5.33 10.93 -20.76
C ALA A 302 5.28 9.61 -19.95
N GLU A 303 6.40 8.89 -19.84
CA GLU A 303 6.46 7.68 -19.00
C GLU A 303 6.27 8.02 -17.51
N ILE A 304 6.90 9.10 -17.04
CA ILE A 304 6.75 9.58 -15.66
C ILE A 304 5.29 9.99 -15.40
N ASP A 305 4.68 10.73 -16.30
CA ASP A 305 3.29 11.17 -16.20
C ASP A 305 2.32 9.99 -16.20
N THR A 306 2.55 8.99 -17.06
CA THR A 306 1.75 7.76 -17.07
C THR A 306 1.80 7.06 -15.71
N ILE A 307 2.98 6.86 -15.14
CA ILE A 307 3.17 6.16 -13.85
C ILE A 307 2.59 6.97 -12.69
N MET A 308 2.79 8.29 -12.69
CA MET A 308 2.45 9.14 -11.54
C MET A 308 1.03 9.70 -11.58
N VAL A 309 0.43 9.81 -12.76
CA VAL A 309 -0.85 10.51 -12.96
C VAL A 309 -1.87 9.65 -13.70
N GLU A 310 -1.59 9.22 -14.94
CA GLU A 310 -2.63 8.63 -15.77
C GLU A 310 -3.06 7.23 -15.30
N THR A 311 -2.10 6.36 -14.92
CA THR A 311 -2.44 5.04 -14.34
C THR A 311 -3.19 5.19 -13.00
N PRO A 312 -2.72 5.99 -12.01
CA PRO A 312 -3.48 6.29 -10.79
C PRO A 312 -4.88 6.86 -11.05
N LYS A 313 -5.01 7.82 -11.96
CA LYS A 313 -6.28 8.43 -12.33
C LYS A 313 -7.27 7.40 -12.89
N ARG A 314 -6.82 6.51 -13.78
CA ARG A 314 -7.64 5.42 -14.32
C ARG A 314 -8.12 4.49 -13.20
N LEU A 315 -7.25 4.12 -12.26
CA LEU A 315 -7.58 3.24 -11.14
C LEU A 315 -8.58 3.86 -10.17
N LEU A 316 -8.47 5.17 -9.91
CA LEU A 316 -9.31 5.89 -8.95
C LEU A 316 -10.60 6.45 -9.57
N THR A 317 -10.79 6.30 -10.88
CA THR A 317 -12.05 6.63 -11.55
C THR A 317 -12.95 5.41 -11.52
N PHE A 318 -14.15 5.54 -10.97
CA PHE A 318 -15.16 4.49 -11.00
C PHE A 318 -15.72 4.30 -12.42
N VAL A 319 -15.98 3.08 -12.83
CA VAL A 319 -16.47 2.69 -14.16
C VAL A 319 -17.68 1.78 -14.05
#